data_e7b4e26da356f20780521ed9bd5f6e7d
#
_entry.id   e7b4e26da356f20780521ed9bd5f6e7d
#
_cell.length_a   1.000
_cell.length_b   1.000
_cell.length_c   1.000
_cell.angle_alpha   90.00
_cell.angle_beta   90.00
_cell.angle_gamma   90.00
#
_symmetry.space_group_name_H-M   'P 1'
#
loop_
_entity.id
_entity.type
_entity.pdbx_description
1 polymer ?
#
loop_
_entity_poly.entity_id
_entity_poly.type
_entity_poly.pdbx_seq_one_letter_code
_entity_poly.pdbx_strand_id
1 'polypeptide(L)'
;MVINKKELNNYFRNVKKGLKYSFNIKQQLMKSFKNQIYEFIEINENVSIEDIINEFGDSKNISFNLKEEELSYYKKKAKIMLIIEISTIILLGFVIIFGIILIDSLGFNSNITIKK
;
A
#
# COMPACT_ATOMS: atom_id res chain seq x y z
N MET A 1 8.98 -22.34 11.92
CA MET A 1 8.82 -21.94 10.52
C MET A 1 10.13 -22.05 9.79
N VAL A 2 10.15 -22.81 8.71
CA VAL A 2 11.38 -23.16 7.98
C VAL A 2 11.75 -22.11 6.94
N ILE A 3 10.79 -21.28 6.52
CA ILE A 3 11.04 -20.32 5.46
C ILE A 3 11.90 -19.14 5.92
N ASN A 4 12.89 -18.82 5.12
CA ASN A 4 13.76 -17.66 5.33
C ASN A 4 13.07 -16.40 4.80
N LYS A 5 12.92 -15.38 5.64
CA LYS A 5 12.28 -14.11 5.25
C LYS A 5 13.01 -13.44 4.08
N LYS A 6 14.33 -13.54 4.03
CA LYS A 6 15.12 -12.97 2.95
C LYS A 6 14.81 -13.62 1.59
N GLU A 7 14.69 -14.94 1.58
CA GLU A 7 14.32 -15.69 0.38
C GLU A 7 12.90 -15.36 -0.06
N LEU A 8 11.98 -15.26 0.89
CA LEU A 8 10.59 -14.91 0.61
C LEU A 8 10.49 -13.49 0.04
N ASN A 9 11.19 -12.53 0.63
CA ASN A 9 11.21 -11.16 0.14
C ASN A 9 11.83 -11.06 -1.27
N ASN A 10 12.87 -11.83 -1.54
CA ASN A 10 13.45 -11.90 -2.88
C ASN A 10 12.47 -12.47 -3.89
N TYR A 11 11.73 -13.51 -3.51
CA TYR A 11 10.69 -14.10 -4.34
C TYR A 11 9.63 -13.06 -4.70
N PHE A 12 9.11 -12.34 -3.71
CA PHE A 12 8.12 -11.27 -3.94
C PHE A 12 8.65 -10.15 -4.83
N ARG A 13 9.90 -9.74 -4.60
CA ARG A 13 10.54 -8.71 -5.42
C ARG A 13 10.64 -9.13 -6.87
N ASN A 14 11.02 -10.36 -7.11
CA ASN A 14 11.17 -10.90 -8.47
C ASN A 14 9.81 -11.04 -9.17
N VAL A 15 8.78 -11.46 -8.44
CA VAL A 15 7.42 -11.49 -8.98
C VAL A 15 6.97 -10.08 -9.38
N LYS A 16 7.17 -9.11 -8.51
CA LYS A 16 6.78 -7.71 -8.77
C LYS A 16 7.50 -7.14 -9.99
N LYS A 17 8.79 -7.44 -10.15
CA LYS A 17 9.58 -6.98 -11.32
C LYS A 17 9.05 -7.51 -12.63
N GLY A 18 8.48 -8.71 -12.61
CA GLY A 18 7.93 -9.33 -13.82
C GLY A 18 6.56 -8.82 -14.22
N LEU A 19 5.88 -8.06 -13.36
CA LEU A 19 4.54 -7.55 -13.64
C LEU A 19 4.61 -6.30 -14.54
N LYS A 20 3.81 -6.31 -15.62
CA LYS A 20 3.77 -5.22 -16.61
C LYS A 20 2.54 -4.33 -16.41
N TYR A 21 2.33 -3.86 -15.20
CA TYR A 21 1.21 -3.00 -14.85
C TYR A 21 1.70 -1.70 -14.23
N SER A 22 0.81 -0.72 -14.11
CA SER A 22 1.13 0.52 -13.41
C SER A 22 1.45 0.25 -11.94
N PHE A 23 2.16 1.16 -11.30
CA PHE A 23 2.58 1.03 -9.90
C PHE A 23 1.41 0.71 -8.97
N ASN A 24 0.31 1.43 -9.09
CA ASN A 24 -0.87 1.25 -8.23
C ASN A 24 -1.50 -0.14 -8.40
N ILE A 25 -1.57 -0.63 -9.63
CA ILE A 25 -2.10 -1.97 -9.91
C ILE A 25 -1.16 -3.03 -9.38
N LYS A 26 0.15 -2.87 -9.59
CA LYS A 26 1.17 -3.77 -9.03
C LYS A 26 1.05 -3.90 -7.52
N GLN A 27 0.88 -2.78 -6.83
CA GLN A 27 0.74 -2.78 -5.37
C GLN A 27 -0.46 -3.61 -4.92
N GLN A 28 -1.60 -3.46 -5.57
CA GLN A 28 -2.80 -4.20 -5.23
C GLN A 28 -2.66 -5.70 -5.52
N LEU A 29 -2.09 -6.04 -6.68
CA LEU A 29 -1.85 -7.43 -7.06
C LEU A 29 -0.87 -8.10 -6.10
N MET A 30 0.21 -7.41 -5.75
CA MET A 30 1.20 -7.95 -4.83
C MET A 30 0.63 -8.12 -3.42
N LYS A 31 -0.21 -7.22 -2.97
CA LYS A 31 -0.87 -7.33 -1.67
C LYS A 31 -1.74 -8.60 -1.61
N SER A 32 -2.55 -8.81 -2.63
CA SER A 32 -3.40 -10.01 -2.73
C SER A 32 -2.57 -11.29 -2.81
N PHE A 33 -1.53 -11.27 -3.62
CA PHE A 33 -0.63 -12.41 -3.80
C PHE A 33 0.10 -12.76 -2.50
N LYS A 34 0.65 -11.78 -1.81
CA LYS A 34 1.32 -11.96 -0.51
C LYS A 34 0.37 -12.57 0.52
N ASN A 35 -0.87 -12.08 0.56
CA ASN A 35 -1.86 -12.61 1.50
C ASN A 35 -2.14 -14.09 1.25
N GLN A 36 -2.24 -14.51 -0.01
CA GLN A 36 -2.43 -15.92 -0.36
C GLN A 36 -1.25 -16.77 0.10
N ILE A 37 -0.03 -16.28 -0.08
CA ILE A 37 1.17 -17.00 0.34
C ILE A 37 1.27 -17.08 1.86
N TYR A 38 0.96 -16.00 2.57
CA TYR A 38 0.95 -16.02 4.04
C TYR A 38 -0.11 -16.97 4.59
N GLU A 39 -1.29 -17.03 3.99
CA GLU A 39 -2.30 -18.04 4.36
C GLU A 39 -1.79 -19.47 4.14
N PHE A 40 -1.12 -19.71 3.03
CA PHE A 40 -0.52 -21.01 2.74
C PHE A 40 0.52 -21.38 3.80
N ILE A 41 1.35 -20.45 4.22
CA ILE A 41 2.37 -20.66 5.25
C ILE A 41 1.72 -20.96 6.61
N GLU A 42 0.62 -20.29 6.94
CA GLU A 42 -0.10 -20.51 8.20
C GLU A 42 -0.78 -21.88 8.25
N ILE A 43 -1.36 -22.31 7.14
CA ILE A 43 -2.10 -23.58 7.07
C ILE A 43 -1.15 -24.77 7.06
N ASN A 44 0.01 -24.65 6.44
CA ASN A 44 0.96 -25.72 6.26
C ASN A 44 2.15 -25.55 7.20
N GLU A 45 2.55 -26.66 7.84
CA GLU A 45 3.72 -26.66 8.71
C GLU A 45 5.01 -26.79 7.89
N ASN A 46 6.07 -26.15 8.35
CA ASN A 46 7.42 -26.30 7.79
C ASN A 46 7.52 -25.99 6.29
N VAL A 47 6.89 -24.88 5.89
CA VAL A 47 6.92 -24.43 4.49
C VAL A 47 8.30 -23.88 4.16
N SER A 48 8.89 -24.37 3.05
CA SER A 48 10.12 -23.82 2.47
C SER A 48 9.80 -22.97 1.24
N ILE A 49 10.80 -22.23 0.74
CA ILE A 49 10.63 -21.46 -0.50
C ILE A 49 10.34 -22.37 -1.69
N GLU A 50 10.88 -23.59 -1.68
CA GLU A 50 10.63 -24.57 -2.73
C GLU A 50 9.16 -25.00 -2.74
N ASP A 51 8.55 -25.14 -1.58
CA ASP A 51 7.13 -25.46 -1.46
C ASP A 51 6.27 -24.34 -2.06
N ILE A 52 6.64 -23.11 -1.84
CA ILE A 52 5.96 -21.93 -2.40
C ILE A 52 6.10 -21.91 -3.92
N ILE A 53 7.28 -22.15 -4.43
CA ILE A 53 7.52 -22.21 -5.88
C ILE A 53 6.71 -23.33 -6.51
N ASN A 54 6.64 -24.50 -5.87
CA ASN A 54 5.86 -25.61 -6.36
C ASN A 54 4.35 -25.33 -6.39
N GLU A 55 3.84 -24.63 -5.40
CA GLU A 55 2.41 -24.32 -5.30
C GLU A 55 1.99 -23.14 -6.17
N PHE A 56 2.76 -22.05 -6.16
CA PHE A 56 2.40 -20.79 -6.81
C PHE A 56 3.14 -20.53 -8.13
N GLY A 57 4.27 -21.17 -8.33
CA GLY A 57 5.10 -21.02 -9.52
C GLY A 57 6.39 -20.26 -9.27
N ASP A 58 7.34 -20.41 -10.18
CA ASP A 58 8.59 -19.65 -10.16
C ASP A 58 8.29 -18.18 -10.42
N SER A 59 9.00 -17.30 -9.73
CA SER A 59 8.83 -15.85 -9.83
C SER A 59 8.91 -15.33 -11.28
N LYS A 60 9.69 -15.99 -12.13
CA LYS A 60 9.84 -15.62 -13.54
C LYS A 60 8.62 -15.98 -14.39
N ASN A 61 7.84 -16.95 -13.95
CA ASN A 61 6.72 -17.50 -14.71
C ASN A 61 5.36 -17.01 -14.21
N ILE A 62 5.34 -16.26 -13.12
CA ILE A 62 4.10 -15.73 -12.59
C ILE A 62 3.67 -14.54 -13.42
N SER A 63 2.51 -14.67 -14.05
CA SER A 63 1.86 -13.57 -14.76
C SER A 63 0.39 -13.54 -14.36
N PHE A 64 -0.09 -12.35 -14.08
CA PHE A 64 -1.50 -12.13 -13.81
C PHE A 64 -2.15 -11.65 -15.11
N ASN A 65 -2.86 -12.56 -15.80
CA ASN A 65 -3.60 -12.21 -17.00
C ASN A 65 -4.94 -11.61 -16.57
N LEU A 66 -4.96 -10.31 -16.37
CA LEU A 66 -6.18 -9.61 -15.99
C LEU A 66 -7.03 -9.40 -17.22
N LYS A 67 -8.31 -9.78 -17.12
CA LYS A 67 -9.32 -9.44 -18.13
C LYS A 67 -9.57 -7.94 -18.06
N GLU A 68 -10.11 -7.36 -19.15
CA GLU A 68 -10.42 -5.93 -19.19
C GLU A 68 -11.28 -5.46 -18.02
N GLU A 69 -12.24 -6.26 -17.62
CA GLU A 69 -13.13 -5.96 -16.49
C GLU A 69 -12.35 -5.86 -15.17
N GLU A 70 -11.45 -6.82 -14.94
CA GLU A 70 -10.61 -6.84 -13.75
C GLU A 70 -9.63 -5.66 -13.76
N LEU A 71 -9.01 -5.39 -14.89
CA LEU A 71 -8.10 -4.27 -15.05
C LEU A 71 -8.81 -2.93 -14.84
N SER A 72 -10.01 -2.79 -15.39
CA SER A 72 -10.86 -1.61 -15.17
C SER A 72 -11.19 -1.42 -13.68
N TYR A 73 -11.50 -2.50 -12.99
CA TYR A 73 -11.76 -2.49 -11.55
C TYR A 73 -10.55 -1.97 -10.77
N TYR A 74 -9.36 -2.50 -11.05
CA TYR A 74 -8.13 -2.08 -10.36
C TYR A 74 -7.77 -0.63 -10.66
N LYS A 75 -7.94 -0.19 -11.91
CA LYS A 75 -7.72 1.21 -12.30
C LYS A 75 -8.66 2.15 -11.58
N LYS A 76 -9.94 1.80 -11.50
CA LYS A 76 -10.96 2.58 -10.80
C LYS A 76 -10.66 2.66 -9.31
N LYS A 77 -10.29 1.55 -8.70
CA LYS A 77 -9.92 1.49 -7.28
C LYS A 77 -8.69 2.35 -6.99
N ALA A 78 -7.66 2.29 -7.83
CA ALA A 78 -6.48 3.12 -7.70
C ALA A 78 -6.81 4.60 -7.79
N LYS A 79 -7.69 4.98 -8.71
CA LYS A 79 -8.15 6.37 -8.88
C LYS A 79 -8.91 6.87 -7.65
N ILE A 80 -9.80 6.04 -7.10
CA ILE A 80 -10.54 6.36 -5.87
C ILE A 80 -9.59 6.54 -4.69
N MET A 81 -8.61 5.65 -4.53
CA MET A 81 -7.60 5.74 -3.47
C MET A 81 -6.80 7.04 -3.58
N LEU A 82 -6.41 7.43 -4.79
CA LEU A 82 -5.69 8.66 -5.04
C LEU A 82 -6.52 9.88 -4.64
N ILE A 83 -7.81 9.91 -5.00
CA ILE A 83 -8.74 10.98 -4.63
C ILE A 83 -8.86 11.10 -3.11
N ILE A 84 -8.98 9.97 -2.41
CA ILE A 84 -9.05 9.93 -0.95
C ILE A 84 -7.78 10.50 -0.33
N GLU A 85 -6.61 10.11 -0.82
CA GLU A 85 -5.32 10.62 -0.32
C GLU A 85 -5.19 12.14 -0.51
N ILE A 86 -5.53 12.65 -1.69
CA ILE A 86 -5.50 14.09 -1.98
C ILE A 86 -6.47 14.83 -1.08
N SER A 87 -7.69 14.32 -0.91
CA SER A 87 -8.71 14.92 -0.04
C SER A 87 -8.24 14.99 1.41
N THR A 88 -7.58 13.95 1.89
CA THR A 88 -7.03 13.89 3.25
C THR A 88 -5.93 14.95 3.44
N ILE A 89 -5.04 15.09 2.48
CA ILE A 89 -3.96 16.09 2.52
C ILE A 89 -4.54 17.52 2.55
N ILE A 90 -5.53 17.78 1.73
CA ILE A 90 -6.21 19.10 1.70
C ILE A 90 -6.88 19.39 3.05
N LEU A 91 -7.58 18.42 3.60
CA LEU A 91 -8.25 18.58 4.90
C LEU A 91 -7.26 18.87 6.02
N LEU A 92 -6.13 18.13 6.06
CA LEU A 92 -5.07 18.38 7.04
C LEU A 92 -4.47 19.77 6.88
N GLY A 93 -4.28 20.22 5.64
CA GLY A 93 -3.80 21.57 5.35
C GLY A 93 -4.74 22.64 5.91
N PHE A 94 -6.04 22.49 5.73
CA PHE A 94 -7.03 23.40 6.29
C PHE A 94 -7.01 23.42 7.82
N VAL A 95 -6.89 22.27 8.45
CA VAL A 95 -6.81 22.17 9.91
C VAL A 95 -5.58 22.92 10.45
N ILE A 96 -4.44 22.75 9.80
CA ILE A 96 -3.19 23.43 10.19
C ILE A 96 -3.31 24.94 10.04
N ILE A 97 -3.82 25.42 8.91
CA ILE A 97 -4.00 26.85 8.65
C ILE A 97 -4.96 27.47 9.66
N PHE A 98 -6.09 26.81 9.90
CA PHE A 98 -7.07 27.27 10.87
C PHE A 98 -6.49 27.35 12.29
N GLY A 99 -5.69 26.34 12.67
CA GLY A 99 -5.00 26.32 13.96
C GLY A 99 -4.01 27.48 14.11
N ILE A 100 -3.25 27.79 13.08
CA ILE A 100 -2.32 28.91 13.08
C ILE A 100 -3.09 30.24 13.24
N ILE A 101 -4.19 30.41 12.51
CA ILE A 101 -5.02 31.62 12.60
C ILE A 101 -5.57 31.79 14.03
N LEU A 102 -6.04 30.71 14.64
CA LEU A 102 -6.54 30.76 16.02
C LEU A 102 -5.46 31.14 17.02
N ILE A 103 -4.25 30.59 16.88
CA ILE A 103 -3.13 30.88 17.76
C ILE A 103 -2.72 32.34 17.63
N ASP A 104 -2.61 32.85 16.42
CA ASP A 104 -2.27 34.26 16.15
C ASP A 104 -3.33 35.19 16.75
N SER A 105 -4.61 34.85 16.59
CA SER A 105 -5.73 35.63 17.14
C SER A 105 -5.67 35.67 18.67
N LEU A 106 -5.43 34.54 19.32
CA LEU A 106 -5.31 34.48 20.78
C LEU A 106 -4.07 35.19 21.28
N GLY A 107 -2.94 35.03 20.57
CA GLY A 107 -1.70 35.72 20.89
C GLY A 107 -1.81 37.22 20.76
N PHE A 108 -2.49 37.70 19.74
CA PHE A 108 -2.75 39.12 19.54
C PHE A 108 -3.60 39.69 20.67
N ASN A 109 -4.68 38.99 21.04
CA ASN A 109 -5.54 39.40 22.15
C ASN A 109 -4.80 39.45 23.49
N SER A 110 -3.92 38.49 23.74
CA SER A 110 -3.08 38.46 24.93
C SER A 110 -2.14 39.65 24.97
N ASN A 111 -1.52 40.02 23.84
CA ASN A 111 -0.62 41.16 23.75
C ASN A 111 -1.34 42.45 24.04
N ILE A 112 -2.55 42.63 23.53
CA ILE A 112 -3.37 43.81 23.80
C ILE A 112 -3.71 43.91 25.29
N THR A 113 -4.05 42.80 25.91
CA THR A 113 -4.35 42.74 27.35
C THR A 113 -3.14 43.09 28.21
N ILE A 114 -1.97 42.63 27.83
CA ILE A 114 -0.72 42.93 28.55
C ILE A 114 -0.34 44.40 28.47
N LYS A 115 -0.60 45.06 27.34
CA LYS A 115 -0.28 46.48 27.13
C LYS A 115 -1.16 47.41 27.95
N LYS A 116 -2.27 46.98 28.44
CA LYS A 116 -3.11 47.76 29.32
C LYS A 116 -2.56 47.78 30.75
#